data_790df092f8189b6095baa59b54bfef84
#
_entry.id   790df092f8189b6095baa59b54bfef84
#
_cell.length_a   1.000
_cell.length_b   1.000
_cell.length_c   1.000
_cell.angle_alpha   90.00
_cell.angle_beta   90.00
_cell.angle_gamma   90.00
#
_symmetry.space_group_name_H-M   'P 1'
#
loop_
_entity.id
_entity.type
_entity.pdbx_description
1 polymer ?
#
loop_
_entity_poly.entity_id
_entity_poly.type
_entity_poly.pdbx_seq_one_letter_code
_entity_poly.pdbx_strand_id
1 'polypeptide(L)'
;MNQALKKAYPIGFSQSPEMLSKDPYSLFERLQQEEPITWIGALKMYYVVRYNDVEAILKDDKNFEIGTPGSVIFDTFGEHMLTVEGERHDLYKQTFRGSFMPKHIRDNIEGEILQLVNRLIDDIEASGQGRAELRSQFASRLPVQVMLYLFGLPPEDEKKLRLWYSSF
;
A
#
# COMPACT_ATOMS: atom_id res chain seq x y z
N MET A 1 11.09 18.71 25.59
CA MET A 1 11.13 17.81 24.42
C MET A 1 10.72 18.52 23.11
N ASN A 2 9.56 19.15 23.00
CA ASN A 2 9.13 19.81 21.75
C ASN A 2 10.04 20.94 21.23
N GLN A 3 10.61 21.78 22.09
CA GLN A 3 11.51 22.86 21.64
C GLN A 3 12.86 22.34 21.10
N ALA A 4 13.38 21.26 21.66
CA ALA A 4 14.61 20.63 21.19
C ALA A 4 14.41 20.00 19.80
N LEU A 5 13.30 19.28 19.61
CA LEU A 5 12.94 18.69 18.31
C LEU A 5 12.68 19.77 17.25
N LYS A 6 11.98 20.84 17.59
CA LYS A 6 11.77 22.00 16.70
C LYS A 6 13.08 22.64 16.26
N LYS A 7 14.06 22.73 17.16
CA LYS A 7 15.40 23.28 16.86
C LYS A 7 16.21 22.33 15.98
N ALA A 8 16.12 21.01 16.24
CA ALA A 8 16.88 20.00 15.52
C ALA A 8 16.29 19.72 14.10
N TYR A 9 14.97 19.82 13.97
CA TYR A 9 14.23 19.47 12.76
C TYR A 9 13.26 20.59 12.33
N PRO A 10 13.77 21.78 11.97
CA PRO A 10 12.92 22.96 11.73
C PRO A 10 11.99 22.79 10.52
N ILE A 11 12.42 22.06 9.48
CA ILE A 11 11.62 21.86 8.27
C ILE A 11 10.47 20.89 8.54
N GLY A 12 10.78 19.69 9.02
CA GLY A 12 9.76 18.67 9.28
C GLY A 12 8.82 19.05 10.42
N PHE A 13 9.33 19.69 11.48
CA PHE A 13 8.50 20.11 12.61
C PHE A 13 7.40 21.10 12.21
N SER A 14 7.62 21.90 11.17
CA SER A 14 6.65 22.88 10.66
C SER A 14 5.58 22.31 9.72
N GLN A 15 5.69 21.04 9.35
CA GLN A 15 4.75 20.43 8.40
C GLN A 15 3.43 20.02 9.06
N SER A 16 2.34 20.19 8.33
CA SER A 16 1.02 19.67 8.69
C SER A 16 0.60 18.49 7.80
N PRO A 17 -0.34 17.66 8.23
CA PRO A 17 -0.89 16.59 7.39
C PRO A 17 -1.44 17.10 6.05
N GLU A 18 -2.07 18.29 6.03
CA GLU A 18 -2.63 18.90 4.82
C GLU A 18 -1.52 19.30 3.84
N MET A 19 -0.39 19.83 4.33
CA MET A 19 0.76 20.19 3.48
C MET A 19 1.38 18.94 2.87
N LEU A 20 1.54 17.87 3.67
CA LEU A 20 2.04 16.58 3.20
C LEU A 20 1.11 15.93 2.16
N SER A 21 -0.20 16.08 2.32
CA SER A 21 -1.20 15.53 1.38
C SER A 21 -1.26 16.32 0.07
N LYS A 22 -1.02 17.63 0.11
CA LYS A 22 -1.17 18.50 -1.06
C LYS A 22 -0.02 18.37 -2.06
N ASP A 23 1.20 18.45 -1.59
CA ASP A 23 2.43 18.29 -2.40
C ASP A 23 3.58 17.73 -1.52
N PRO A 24 3.67 16.40 -1.42
CA PRO A 24 4.75 15.79 -0.68
C PRO A 24 6.10 15.88 -1.42
N TYR A 25 6.11 15.97 -2.75
CA TYR A 25 7.32 15.79 -3.56
C TYR A 25 8.27 16.98 -3.41
N SER A 26 7.78 18.22 -3.52
CA SER A 26 8.59 19.42 -3.31
C SER A 26 9.19 19.47 -1.90
N LEU A 27 8.42 19.01 -0.91
CA LEU A 27 8.92 18.89 0.46
C LEU A 27 10.02 17.83 0.57
N PHE A 28 9.80 16.65 0.00
CA PHE A 28 10.78 15.55 0.07
C PHE A 28 12.08 15.90 -0.65
N GLU A 29 12.03 16.61 -1.78
CA GLU A 29 13.23 17.10 -2.46
C GLU A 29 14.07 18.02 -1.54
N ARG A 30 13.42 18.94 -0.86
CA ARG A 30 14.06 19.82 0.12
C ARG A 30 14.61 19.05 1.31
N LEU A 31 13.82 18.13 1.88
CA LEU A 31 14.24 17.31 3.01
C LEU A 31 15.46 16.42 2.68
N GLN A 32 15.52 15.86 1.47
CA GLN A 32 16.66 15.05 1.03
C GLN A 32 17.98 15.84 1.05
N GLN A 33 17.92 17.12 0.82
CA GLN A 33 19.10 18.00 0.81
C GLN A 33 19.45 18.55 2.20
N GLU A 34 18.46 19.04 2.92
CA GLU A 34 18.67 19.85 4.12
C GLU A 34 18.43 19.07 5.44
N GLU A 35 17.46 18.13 5.46
CA GLU A 35 17.01 17.44 6.70
C GLU A 35 16.55 16.01 6.40
N PRO A 36 17.46 15.12 5.94
CA PRO A 36 17.09 13.81 5.38
C PRO A 36 16.48 12.81 6.37
N ILE A 37 16.72 13.01 7.65
CA ILE A 37 15.99 12.38 8.75
C ILE A 37 15.35 13.52 9.53
N THR A 38 14.02 13.53 9.59
CA THR A 38 13.29 14.66 10.15
C THR A 38 12.17 14.21 11.09
N TRP A 39 11.84 15.05 12.08
CA TRP A 39 10.71 14.85 12.98
C TRP A 39 9.50 15.64 12.48
N ILE A 40 8.42 14.96 12.10
CA ILE A 40 7.15 15.60 11.75
C ILE A 40 6.33 15.78 13.04
N GLY A 41 6.32 17.02 13.54
CA GLY A 41 5.72 17.33 14.84
C GLY A 41 4.21 17.02 14.93
N ALA A 42 3.47 17.24 13.85
CA ALA A 42 2.04 16.97 13.78
C ALA A 42 1.71 15.45 13.78
N LEU A 43 2.58 14.63 13.23
CA LEU A 43 2.42 13.16 13.16
C LEU A 43 3.12 12.43 14.30
N LYS A 44 3.97 13.14 15.08
CA LYS A 44 4.79 12.57 16.17
C LYS A 44 5.65 11.39 15.73
N MET A 45 6.23 11.46 14.54
CA MET A 45 7.09 10.42 13.98
C MET A 45 8.25 10.99 13.20
N TYR A 46 9.29 10.19 13.06
CA TYR A 46 10.42 10.49 12.19
C TYR A 46 10.08 10.09 10.74
N TYR A 47 10.47 10.95 9.80
CA TYR A 47 10.51 10.64 8.37
C TYR A 47 11.95 10.47 7.94
N VAL A 48 12.19 9.48 7.11
CA VAL A 48 13.47 9.22 6.47
C VAL A 48 13.23 9.26 4.96
N VAL A 49 13.92 10.15 4.25
CA VAL A 49 13.58 10.48 2.86
C VAL A 49 14.68 10.19 1.84
N ARG A 50 15.90 9.83 2.26
CA ARG A 50 16.95 9.38 1.33
C ARG A 50 16.84 7.88 1.06
N TYR A 51 16.95 7.49 -0.19
CA TYR A 51 16.86 6.09 -0.61
C TYR A 51 17.76 5.15 0.18
N ASN A 52 19.05 5.49 0.31
CA ASN A 52 20.02 4.62 0.98
C ASN A 52 19.71 4.46 2.48
N ASP A 53 19.22 5.52 3.14
CA ASP A 53 18.85 5.47 4.56
C ASP A 53 17.57 4.62 4.76
N VAL A 54 16.59 4.78 3.88
CA VAL A 54 15.37 3.95 3.87
C VAL A 54 15.71 2.48 3.61
N GLU A 55 16.55 2.20 2.62
CA GLU A 55 16.98 0.84 2.31
C GLU A 55 17.74 0.19 3.48
N ALA A 56 18.62 0.95 4.15
CA ALA A 56 19.35 0.48 5.31
C ALA A 56 18.41 0.11 6.47
N ILE A 57 17.42 0.97 6.76
CA ILE A 57 16.41 0.73 7.82
C ILE A 57 15.56 -0.50 7.47
N LEU A 58 15.08 -0.61 6.23
CA LEU A 58 14.22 -1.73 5.82
C LEU A 58 14.94 -3.09 5.79
N LYS A 59 16.27 -3.10 5.75
CA LYS A 59 17.09 -4.31 5.80
C LYS A 59 17.57 -4.66 7.23
N ASP A 60 17.39 -3.78 8.18
CA ASP A 60 17.89 -3.95 9.56
C ASP A 60 16.75 -4.40 10.48
N ASP A 61 16.40 -5.67 10.36
CA ASP A 61 15.39 -6.34 11.18
C ASP A 61 15.80 -6.58 12.65
N LYS A 62 17.04 -6.21 13.02
CA LYS A 62 17.53 -6.30 14.39
C LYS A 62 17.26 -5.06 15.21
N ASN A 63 17.27 -3.89 14.55
CA ASN A 63 17.14 -2.58 15.23
C ASN A 63 15.80 -1.91 14.94
N PHE A 64 15.08 -2.34 13.91
CA PHE A 64 13.79 -1.78 13.50
C PHE A 64 12.73 -2.88 13.40
N GLU A 65 11.59 -2.63 14.00
CA GLU A 65 10.43 -3.54 14.03
C GLU A 65 9.25 -2.92 13.28
N ILE A 66 8.38 -3.79 12.74
CA ILE A 66 7.08 -3.41 12.16
C ILE A 66 5.93 -3.88 13.06
N GLY A 67 4.74 -3.29 12.87
CA GLY A 67 3.52 -3.79 13.52
C GLY A 67 3.45 -3.61 15.03
N THR A 68 4.10 -2.57 15.57
CA THR A 68 4.04 -2.28 17.00
C THR A 68 2.62 -1.90 17.45
N PRO A 69 2.22 -2.28 18.69
CA PRO A 69 0.99 -1.79 19.31
C PRO A 69 0.92 -0.26 19.27
N GLY A 70 -0.25 0.28 18.96
CA GLY A 70 -0.45 1.72 18.74
C GLY A 70 -0.32 2.15 17.27
N SER A 71 0.05 1.26 16.35
CA SER A 71 -0.13 1.50 14.92
C SER A 71 -1.58 1.22 14.51
N VAL A 72 -2.15 2.07 13.63
CA VAL A 72 -3.53 1.93 13.16
C VAL A 72 -3.81 0.53 12.59
N ILE A 73 -2.85 -0.02 11.86
CA ILE A 73 -2.97 -1.35 11.24
C ILE A 73 -3.02 -2.44 12.31
N PHE A 74 -2.11 -2.40 13.27
CA PHE A 74 -2.07 -3.40 14.35
C PHE A 74 -3.32 -3.31 15.25
N ASP A 75 -3.72 -2.09 15.62
CA ASP A 75 -4.88 -1.87 16.49
C ASP A 75 -6.21 -2.25 15.82
N THR A 76 -6.27 -2.17 14.47
CA THR A 76 -7.47 -2.53 13.70
C THR A 76 -7.55 -4.03 13.40
N PHE A 77 -6.45 -4.64 12.97
CA PHE A 77 -6.44 -6.01 12.43
C PHE A 77 -5.69 -7.02 13.31
N GLY A 78 -5.00 -6.55 14.36
CA GLY A 78 -4.18 -7.41 15.20
C GLY A 78 -2.95 -7.95 14.48
N GLU A 79 -2.53 -9.15 14.88
CA GLU A 79 -1.40 -9.85 14.27
C GLU A 79 -1.77 -10.47 12.93
N HIS A 80 -1.04 -10.11 11.89
CA HIS A 80 -1.12 -10.69 10.55
C HIS A 80 0.20 -10.52 9.81
N MET A 81 0.29 -10.97 8.56
CA MET A 81 1.53 -10.99 7.78
C MET A 81 2.26 -9.63 7.70
N LEU A 82 1.54 -8.49 7.76
CA LEU A 82 2.14 -7.14 7.71
C LEU A 82 2.49 -6.56 9.08
N THR A 83 2.18 -7.27 10.18
CA THR A 83 2.40 -6.78 11.54
C THR A 83 3.22 -7.73 12.41
N VAL A 84 3.73 -8.80 11.82
CA VAL A 84 4.63 -9.78 12.47
C VAL A 84 5.92 -9.92 11.71
N GLU A 85 6.96 -10.36 12.38
CA GLU A 85 8.31 -10.57 11.83
C GLU A 85 8.83 -11.97 12.13
N GLY A 86 10.02 -12.29 11.55
CA GLY A 86 10.72 -13.55 11.77
C GLY A 86 9.91 -14.78 11.39
N GLU A 87 9.98 -15.82 12.21
CA GLU A 87 9.33 -17.12 11.95
C GLU A 87 7.80 -17.01 11.77
N ARG A 88 7.14 -16.07 12.49
CA ARG A 88 5.69 -15.87 12.34
C ARG A 88 5.34 -15.26 11.00
N HIS A 89 6.10 -14.27 10.54
CA HIS A 89 5.94 -13.71 9.20
C HIS A 89 6.13 -14.79 8.14
N ASP A 90 7.17 -15.63 8.28
CA ASP A 90 7.46 -16.70 7.33
C ASP A 90 6.33 -17.75 7.29
N LEU A 91 5.74 -18.08 8.43
CA LEU A 91 4.59 -18.98 8.50
C LEU A 91 3.39 -18.44 7.72
N TYR A 92 3.01 -17.17 7.94
CA TYR A 92 1.93 -16.52 7.20
C TYR A 92 2.25 -16.46 5.70
N LYS A 93 3.45 -16.02 5.35
CA LYS A 93 3.88 -15.87 3.95
C LYS A 93 3.91 -17.18 3.18
N GLN A 94 4.36 -18.27 3.81
CA GLN A 94 4.39 -19.60 3.18
C GLN A 94 3.00 -20.08 2.77
N THR A 95 1.96 -19.76 3.55
CA THR A 95 0.58 -20.13 3.25
C THR A 95 0.11 -19.57 1.90
N PHE A 96 0.51 -18.35 1.56
CA PHE A 96 0.11 -17.69 0.31
C PHE A 96 1.11 -17.84 -0.82
N ARG A 97 2.40 -18.08 -0.51
CA ARG A 97 3.50 -18.03 -1.48
C ARG A 97 3.25 -18.90 -2.70
N GLY A 98 2.71 -20.11 -2.52
CA GLY A 98 2.47 -21.05 -3.61
C GLY A 98 1.55 -20.47 -4.70
N SER A 99 0.45 -19.86 -4.29
CA SER A 99 -0.56 -19.28 -5.18
C SER A 99 -0.07 -18.06 -5.97
N PHE A 100 0.96 -17.37 -5.46
CA PHE A 100 1.53 -16.17 -6.10
C PHE A 100 2.85 -16.42 -6.85
N MET A 101 3.30 -17.67 -6.95
CA MET A 101 4.50 -17.99 -7.73
C MET A 101 4.24 -17.78 -9.22
N PRO A 102 5.20 -17.20 -10.00
CA PRO A 102 5.02 -16.91 -11.41
C PRO A 102 4.59 -18.12 -12.25
N LYS A 103 5.09 -19.31 -11.91
CA LYS A 103 4.68 -20.54 -12.58
C LYS A 103 3.21 -20.86 -12.32
N HIS A 104 2.74 -20.77 -11.06
CA HIS A 104 1.35 -21.05 -10.71
C HIS A 104 0.40 -20.05 -11.39
N ILE A 105 0.78 -18.76 -11.41
CA ILE A 105 -0.01 -17.72 -12.09
C ILE A 105 -0.18 -18.05 -13.58
N ARG A 106 0.92 -18.34 -14.30
CA ARG A 106 0.86 -18.69 -15.72
C ARG A 106 0.03 -19.94 -15.99
N ASP A 107 0.25 -20.97 -15.20
CA ASP A 107 -0.35 -22.29 -15.48
C ASP A 107 -1.84 -22.37 -15.09
N ASN A 108 -2.29 -21.56 -14.10
CA ASN A 108 -3.62 -21.73 -13.51
C ASN A 108 -4.50 -20.46 -13.50
N ILE A 109 -3.92 -19.27 -13.65
CA ILE A 109 -4.64 -18.02 -13.41
C ILE A 109 -4.64 -17.10 -14.63
N GLU A 110 -3.60 -17.13 -15.46
CA GLU A 110 -3.47 -16.24 -16.62
C GLU A 110 -4.66 -16.32 -17.57
N GLY A 111 -5.16 -17.54 -17.84
CA GLY A 111 -6.34 -17.73 -18.68
C GLY A 111 -7.59 -17.04 -18.13
N GLU A 112 -7.81 -17.11 -16.81
CA GLU A 112 -8.94 -16.42 -16.18
C GLU A 112 -8.76 -14.92 -16.17
N ILE A 113 -7.53 -14.42 -15.93
CA ILE A 113 -7.22 -12.99 -16.02
C ILE A 113 -7.56 -12.46 -17.41
N LEU A 114 -7.18 -13.18 -18.47
CA LEU A 114 -7.51 -12.78 -19.85
C LEU A 114 -9.02 -12.73 -20.09
N GLN A 115 -9.79 -13.68 -19.55
CA GLN A 115 -11.24 -13.64 -19.64
C GLN A 115 -11.84 -12.45 -18.90
N LEU A 116 -11.33 -12.15 -17.70
CA LEU A 116 -11.76 -10.97 -16.94
C LEU A 116 -11.46 -9.67 -17.69
N VAL A 117 -10.27 -9.56 -18.27
CA VAL A 117 -9.87 -8.40 -19.09
C VAL A 117 -10.82 -8.22 -20.27
N ASN A 118 -11.07 -9.28 -21.04
CA ASN A 118 -11.95 -9.22 -22.20
C ASN A 118 -13.38 -8.83 -21.81
N ARG A 119 -13.94 -9.42 -20.75
CA ARG A 119 -15.27 -9.03 -20.25
C ARG A 119 -15.35 -7.54 -19.88
N LEU A 120 -14.31 -6.99 -19.23
CA LEU A 120 -14.28 -5.57 -18.88
C LEU A 120 -14.17 -4.66 -20.11
N ILE A 121 -13.48 -5.09 -21.16
CA ILE A 121 -13.39 -4.37 -22.44
C ILE A 121 -14.75 -4.43 -23.16
N ASP A 122 -15.36 -5.59 -23.22
CA ASP A 122 -16.69 -5.77 -23.83
C ASP A 122 -17.76 -4.91 -23.13
N ASP A 123 -17.73 -4.83 -21.79
CA ASP A 123 -18.60 -3.94 -21.00
C ASP A 123 -18.41 -2.45 -21.40
N ILE A 124 -17.16 -2.03 -21.62
CA ILE A 124 -16.84 -0.66 -22.05
C ILE A 124 -17.36 -0.39 -23.46
N GLU A 125 -17.13 -1.30 -24.39
CA GLU A 125 -17.61 -1.19 -25.77
C GLU A 125 -19.14 -1.18 -25.84
N ALA A 126 -19.79 -2.06 -25.09
CA ALA A 126 -21.25 -2.14 -25.00
C ALA A 126 -21.90 -0.84 -24.44
N SER A 127 -21.14 -0.03 -23.67
CA SER A 127 -21.63 1.28 -23.20
C SER A 127 -21.92 2.27 -24.34
N GLY A 128 -21.34 2.06 -25.52
CA GLY A 128 -21.62 2.81 -26.76
C GLY A 128 -21.25 4.30 -26.73
N GLN A 129 -20.49 4.77 -25.73
CA GLN A 129 -20.19 6.18 -25.54
C GLN A 129 -19.00 6.69 -26.36
N GLY A 130 -18.28 5.83 -27.09
CA GLY A 130 -17.07 6.18 -27.85
C GLY A 130 -15.89 6.68 -27.02
N ARG A 131 -16.01 6.62 -25.68
CA ARG A 131 -14.99 7.00 -24.69
C ARG A 131 -15.19 6.19 -23.42
N ALA A 132 -14.10 5.95 -22.67
CA ALA A 132 -14.13 5.19 -21.44
C ALA A 132 -13.43 5.97 -20.29
N GLU A 133 -13.92 5.80 -19.07
CA GLU A 133 -13.23 6.20 -17.84
C GLU A 133 -12.51 4.95 -17.30
N LEU A 134 -11.23 4.79 -17.68
CA LEU A 134 -10.47 3.56 -17.45
C LEU A 134 -10.24 3.25 -15.96
N ARG A 135 -10.21 4.25 -15.09
CA ARG A 135 -10.02 4.01 -13.66
C ARG A 135 -11.19 3.24 -13.06
N SER A 136 -12.42 3.70 -13.25
CA SER A 136 -13.61 3.09 -12.65
C SER A 136 -14.12 1.88 -13.43
N GLN A 137 -13.99 1.91 -14.78
CA GLN A 137 -14.53 0.86 -15.64
C GLN A 137 -13.59 -0.34 -15.80
N PHE A 138 -12.27 -0.14 -15.60
CA PHE A 138 -11.28 -1.18 -15.81
C PHE A 138 -10.29 -1.34 -14.64
N ALA A 139 -9.43 -0.33 -14.39
CA ALA A 139 -8.28 -0.48 -13.51
C ALA A 139 -8.63 -0.75 -12.04
N SER A 140 -9.76 -0.26 -11.53
CA SER A 140 -10.21 -0.53 -10.17
C SER A 140 -11.02 -1.83 -10.06
N ARG A 141 -11.52 -2.39 -11.18
CA ARG A 141 -12.32 -3.61 -11.19
C ARG A 141 -11.46 -4.86 -11.31
N LEU A 142 -10.52 -4.85 -12.26
CA LEU A 142 -9.70 -6.02 -12.59
C LEU A 142 -8.98 -6.62 -11.37
N PRO A 143 -8.23 -5.88 -10.54
CA PRO A 143 -7.55 -6.46 -9.39
C PRO A 143 -8.51 -7.09 -8.37
N VAL A 144 -9.66 -6.47 -8.14
CA VAL A 144 -10.67 -6.99 -7.20
C VAL A 144 -11.27 -8.29 -7.73
N GLN A 145 -11.59 -8.37 -9.02
CA GLN A 145 -12.13 -9.59 -9.63
C GLN A 145 -11.10 -10.73 -9.62
N VAL A 146 -9.80 -10.41 -9.87
CA VAL A 146 -8.72 -11.40 -9.77
C VAL A 146 -8.58 -11.91 -8.34
N MET A 147 -8.66 -11.05 -7.33
CA MET A 147 -8.60 -11.46 -5.92
C MET A 147 -9.81 -12.30 -5.51
N LEU A 148 -11.02 -11.95 -5.96
CA LEU A 148 -12.21 -12.78 -5.75
C LEU A 148 -12.01 -14.19 -6.31
N TYR A 149 -11.51 -14.29 -7.53
CA TYR A 149 -11.21 -15.57 -8.17
C TYR A 149 -10.16 -16.37 -7.36
N LEU A 150 -9.04 -15.72 -6.99
CA LEU A 150 -7.97 -16.37 -6.24
C LEU A 150 -8.41 -16.92 -4.87
N PHE A 151 -9.33 -16.23 -4.21
CA PHE A 151 -9.87 -16.66 -2.92
C PHE A 151 -11.13 -17.52 -3.02
N GLY A 152 -11.60 -17.82 -4.23
CA GLY A 152 -12.83 -18.58 -4.43
C GLY A 152 -14.08 -17.88 -3.91
N LEU A 153 -14.07 -16.53 -3.92
CA LEU A 153 -15.20 -15.71 -3.47
C LEU A 153 -16.16 -15.42 -4.63
N PRO A 154 -17.46 -15.20 -4.33
CA PRO A 154 -18.47 -14.93 -5.35
C PRO A 154 -18.15 -13.65 -6.13
N PRO A 155 -18.25 -13.64 -7.47
CA PRO A 155 -18.04 -12.45 -8.30
C PRO A 155 -18.96 -11.27 -7.96
N GLU A 156 -20.16 -11.53 -7.46
CA GLU A 156 -21.14 -10.53 -7.02
C GLU A 156 -20.66 -9.68 -5.84
N ASP A 157 -19.67 -10.14 -5.08
CA ASP A 157 -19.07 -9.37 -3.99
C ASP A 157 -18.11 -8.25 -4.47
N GLU A 158 -17.85 -8.11 -5.79
CA GLU A 158 -17.00 -7.06 -6.36
C GLU A 158 -17.39 -5.67 -5.84
N LYS A 159 -18.67 -5.33 -5.93
CA LYS A 159 -19.16 -3.98 -5.52
C LYS A 159 -18.94 -3.73 -4.04
N LYS A 160 -19.16 -4.74 -3.21
CA LYS A 160 -19.00 -4.67 -1.75
C LYS A 160 -17.52 -4.48 -1.36
N LEU A 161 -16.62 -5.26 -1.97
CA LEU A 161 -15.19 -5.13 -1.72
C LEU A 161 -14.64 -3.78 -2.20
N ARG A 162 -15.06 -3.32 -3.37
CA ARG A 162 -14.67 -2.00 -3.87
C ARG A 162 -15.15 -0.86 -2.96
N LEU A 163 -16.36 -0.98 -2.41
CA LEU A 163 -16.87 0.00 -1.44
C LEU A 163 -16.01 0.02 -0.17
N TRP A 164 -15.69 -1.13 0.38
CA TRP A 164 -14.82 -1.21 1.55
C TRP A 164 -13.44 -0.63 1.27
N TYR A 165 -12.81 -1.02 0.16
CA TYR A 165 -11.50 -0.51 -0.22
C TYR A 165 -11.46 1.01 -0.43
N SER A 166 -12.54 1.62 -0.90
CA SER A 166 -12.63 3.08 -1.10
C SER A 166 -12.93 3.86 0.18
N SER A 167 -13.22 3.16 1.27
CA SER A 167 -13.53 3.77 2.59
C SER A 167 -12.30 3.90 3.49
N PHE A 168 -11.17 3.33 3.06
CA PHE A 168 -9.85 3.47 3.68
C PHE A 168 -9.00 4.50 2.93
#